data_d8661555f053a2b41362b4f0f9b82443
#
_entry.id   d8661555f053a2b41362b4f0f9b82443
#
_cell.length_a   1.000
_cell.length_b   1.000
_cell.length_c   1.000
_cell.angle_alpha   90.00
_cell.angle_beta   90.00
_cell.angle_gamma   90.00
#
_symmetry.space_group_name_H-M   'P 1'
#
loop_
_entity.id
_entity.type
_entity.pdbx_description
1 polymer ?
#
loop_
_entity_poly.entity_id
_entity_poly.type
_entity_poly.pdbx_seq_one_letter_code
_entity_poly.pdbx_strand_id
1 'polypeptide(L)'
;MSTNNDDLQSILKDIKVGDIVNVVLNNSSIISGRLMPRYESSERDHIVIKLANGYNIGIMLKKIKIITKVSSFSIETDELPKKNLYNSSSLKSQHKNDNDLSQISNLPKIALISTGGTIASKIDYRTGGVTSVLSAKDLYTSIPELSLYASIDTEILFNEYSENIGPMQWHLIANKVIEKINSGNYDGIIISHGTDTMSYTAAALSFALQDLPIPVIIVGAQRSSDRPSSDASSNLI
;
A
#
# COMPACT_ATOMS: atom_id res chain seq x y z
N MET A 1 -5.24 -31.90 19.61
CA MET A 1 -4.05 -31.45 20.36
C MET A 1 -3.99 -29.93 20.17
N SER A 2 -4.33 -29.22 21.23
CA SER A 2 -4.39 -27.75 21.22
C SER A 2 -2.97 -27.19 21.21
N THR A 3 -2.50 -26.67 20.08
CA THR A 3 -1.29 -25.86 20.01
C THR A 3 -1.62 -24.50 20.61
N ASN A 4 -0.96 -24.19 21.68
CA ASN A 4 -1.29 -23.15 22.62
C ASN A 4 -1.04 -21.73 22.05
N ASN A 5 -1.95 -20.79 22.37
CA ASN A 5 -1.74 -19.35 22.21
C ASN A 5 -0.42 -18.89 22.87
N ASP A 6 0.09 -19.65 23.82
CA ASP A 6 1.34 -19.37 24.54
C ASP A 6 2.59 -19.47 23.65
N ASP A 7 2.60 -20.37 22.65
CA ASP A 7 3.75 -20.53 21.73
C ASP A 7 3.92 -19.33 20.79
N LEU A 8 2.83 -18.77 20.29
CA LEU A 8 2.88 -17.60 19.43
C LEU A 8 3.28 -16.34 20.20
N GLN A 9 2.74 -16.14 21.41
CA GLN A 9 3.09 -15.01 22.24
C GLN A 9 4.54 -15.10 22.73
N SER A 10 5.04 -16.30 22.98
CA SER A 10 6.45 -16.49 23.36
C SER A 10 7.42 -16.19 22.21
N ILE A 11 7.06 -16.56 20.97
CA ILE A 11 7.87 -16.34 19.77
C ILE A 11 7.83 -14.87 19.32
N LEU A 12 6.68 -14.20 19.48
CA LEU A 12 6.47 -12.80 19.06
C LEU A 12 6.67 -11.79 20.21
N LYS A 13 7.37 -12.15 21.28
CA LYS A 13 7.63 -11.27 22.41
C LYS A 13 8.27 -9.97 21.91
N ASP A 14 7.58 -8.83 22.14
CA ASP A 14 7.98 -7.49 21.70
C ASP A 14 7.91 -7.20 20.18
N ILE A 15 7.36 -8.10 19.39
CA ILE A 15 7.15 -7.92 17.93
C ILE A 15 5.69 -7.63 17.67
N LYS A 16 5.42 -6.54 16.96
CA LYS A 16 4.05 -6.11 16.59
C LYS A 16 3.82 -6.26 15.10
N VAL A 17 2.56 -6.42 14.72
CA VAL A 17 2.14 -6.32 13.31
C VAL A 17 2.61 -4.98 12.74
N GLY A 18 3.24 -5.03 11.56
CA GLY A 18 3.86 -3.88 10.93
C GLY A 18 5.39 -3.80 11.12
N ASP A 19 5.96 -4.44 12.13
CA ASP A 19 7.40 -4.45 12.34
C ASP A 19 8.15 -5.18 11.21
N ILE A 20 9.35 -4.70 10.90
CA ILE A 20 10.29 -5.43 10.03
C ILE A 20 11.01 -6.47 10.86
N VAL A 21 10.97 -7.70 10.40
CA VAL A 21 11.53 -8.84 11.11
C VAL A 21 12.42 -9.71 10.22
N ASN A 22 13.40 -10.37 10.84
CA ASN A 22 14.14 -11.47 10.25
C ASN A 22 13.65 -12.77 10.88
N VAL A 23 13.19 -13.69 10.06
CA VAL A 23 12.75 -15.02 10.45
C VAL A 23 13.79 -16.03 10.02
N VAL A 24 14.45 -16.65 10.97
CA VAL A 24 15.40 -17.76 10.73
C VAL A 24 14.65 -19.06 10.80
N LEU A 25 14.68 -19.82 9.74
CA LEU A 25 14.05 -21.14 9.65
C LEU A 25 14.95 -22.25 10.22
N ASN A 26 14.37 -23.42 10.49
CA ASN A 26 15.10 -24.59 10.98
C ASN A 26 16.21 -25.07 10.01
N ASN A 27 16.06 -24.80 8.73
CA ASN A 27 17.06 -25.08 7.69
C ASN A 27 18.11 -23.97 7.55
N SER A 28 18.16 -23.03 8.50
CA SER A 28 19.06 -21.87 8.51
C SER A 28 18.80 -20.82 7.41
N SER A 29 17.74 -20.94 6.61
CA SER A 29 17.33 -19.88 5.69
C SER A 29 16.78 -18.68 6.47
N ILE A 30 17.07 -17.48 5.98
CA ILE A 30 16.59 -16.23 6.57
C ILE A 30 15.57 -15.61 5.62
N ILE A 31 14.42 -15.23 6.16
CA ILE A 31 13.38 -14.51 5.46
C ILE A 31 13.18 -13.18 6.16
N SER A 32 13.41 -12.10 5.42
CA SER A 32 13.26 -10.73 5.91
C SER A 32 12.02 -10.09 5.32
N GLY A 33 11.27 -9.36 6.13
CA GLY A 33 10.08 -8.66 5.66
C GLY A 33 9.24 -8.09 6.79
N ARG A 34 8.08 -7.56 6.42
CA ARG A 34 7.14 -6.95 7.36
C ARG A 34 6.18 -8.01 7.91
N LEU A 35 6.04 -8.06 9.24
CA LEU A 35 5.04 -8.92 9.86
C LEU A 35 3.63 -8.40 9.55
N MET A 36 2.84 -9.21 8.87
CA MET A 36 1.47 -8.88 8.47
C MET A 36 0.46 -9.42 9.48
N PRO A 37 -0.72 -8.78 9.59
CA PRO A 37 -1.83 -9.36 10.32
C PRO A 37 -2.30 -10.65 9.65
N ARG A 38 -2.98 -11.49 10.41
CA ARG A 38 -3.62 -12.71 9.90
C ARG A 38 -5.10 -12.73 10.23
N TYR A 39 -5.88 -13.52 9.52
CA TYR A 39 -7.30 -13.72 9.83
C TYR A 39 -7.49 -14.42 11.15
N GLU A 40 -8.47 -14.03 11.95
CA GLU A 40 -8.85 -14.72 13.19
C GLU A 40 -9.35 -16.16 12.95
N SER A 41 -9.98 -16.37 11.77
CA SER A 41 -10.48 -17.67 11.33
C SER A 41 -9.41 -18.58 10.73
N SER A 42 -8.19 -18.08 10.50
CA SER A 42 -7.11 -18.91 9.94
C SER A 42 -6.48 -19.80 11.01
N GLU A 43 -5.91 -20.93 10.57
CA GLU A 43 -5.14 -21.81 11.45
C GLU A 43 -4.05 -21.00 12.18
N ARG A 44 -3.93 -21.24 13.50
CA ARG A 44 -3.04 -20.46 14.37
C ARG A 44 -1.58 -20.90 14.31
N ASP A 45 -1.21 -21.70 13.36
CA ASP A 45 0.09 -22.37 13.25
C ASP A 45 1.09 -21.65 12.33
N HIS A 46 0.78 -20.48 11.78
CA HIS A 46 1.66 -19.73 10.88
C HIS A 46 1.66 -18.23 11.14
N ILE A 47 2.71 -17.57 10.68
CA ILE A 47 2.81 -16.11 10.56
C ILE A 47 2.85 -15.72 9.07
N VAL A 48 2.47 -14.49 8.77
CA VAL A 48 2.52 -13.95 7.40
C VAL A 48 3.56 -12.84 7.34
N ILE A 49 4.49 -12.96 6.40
CA ILE A 49 5.55 -11.97 6.15
C ILE A 49 5.38 -11.40 4.75
N LYS A 50 5.30 -10.08 4.64
CA LYS A 50 5.35 -9.35 3.37
C LYS A 50 6.81 -9.11 3.01
N LEU A 51 7.22 -9.65 1.87
CA LEU A 51 8.57 -9.51 1.33
C LEU A 51 8.77 -8.14 0.67
N ALA A 52 10.02 -7.76 0.42
CA ALA A 52 10.37 -6.51 -0.26
C ALA A 52 9.80 -6.40 -1.69
N ASN A 53 9.56 -7.52 -2.36
CA ASN A 53 8.93 -7.57 -3.68
C ASN A 53 7.38 -7.52 -3.63
N GLY A 54 6.79 -7.23 -2.46
CA GLY A 54 5.35 -7.12 -2.28
C GLY A 54 4.59 -8.43 -2.03
N TYR A 55 5.23 -9.60 -2.22
CA TYR A 55 4.59 -10.90 -1.95
C TYR A 55 4.47 -11.19 -0.47
N ASN A 56 3.33 -11.75 -0.06
CA ASN A 56 3.13 -12.27 1.28
C ASN A 56 3.40 -13.78 1.29
N ILE A 57 4.17 -14.23 2.26
CA ILE A 57 4.42 -15.65 2.47
C ILE A 57 3.94 -16.08 3.87
N GLY A 58 3.28 -17.22 3.93
CA GLY A 58 2.90 -17.88 5.18
C GLY A 58 4.04 -18.80 5.66
N ILE A 59 4.49 -18.63 6.90
CA ILE A 59 5.54 -19.45 7.52
C ILE A 59 4.95 -20.17 8.70
N MET A 60 4.96 -21.50 8.66
CA MET A 60 4.50 -22.31 9.78
C MET A 60 5.39 -22.10 11.01
N LEU A 61 4.80 -21.90 12.17
CA LEU A 61 5.52 -21.66 13.43
C LEU A 61 6.55 -22.75 13.74
N LYS A 62 6.20 -24.01 13.51
CA LYS A 62 7.11 -25.16 13.69
C LYS A 62 8.36 -25.14 12.83
N LYS A 63 8.40 -24.35 11.76
CA LYS A 63 9.57 -24.17 10.89
C LYS A 63 10.45 -23.00 11.31
N ILE A 64 10.00 -22.18 12.26
CA ILE A 64 10.72 -21.01 12.74
C ILE A 64 11.65 -21.43 13.87
N LYS A 65 12.94 -21.10 13.71
CA LYS A 65 13.94 -21.28 14.76
C LYS A 65 14.05 -20.04 15.65
N ILE A 66 14.11 -18.86 15.03
CA ILE A 66 14.19 -17.58 15.72
C ILE A 66 13.51 -16.52 14.86
N ILE A 67 12.85 -15.55 15.50
CA ILE A 67 12.39 -14.32 14.88
C ILE A 67 13.00 -13.15 15.63
N THR A 68 13.57 -12.19 14.89
CA THR A 68 14.19 -11.01 15.46
C THR A 68 13.63 -9.76 14.82
N LYS A 69 13.33 -8.77 15.64
CA LYS A 69 12.90 -7.45 15.18
C LYS A 69 14.10 -6.68 14.65
N VAL A 70 13.98 -6.15 13.43
CA VAL A 70 15.00 -5.31 12.78
C VAL A 70 14.70 -3.84 13.02
N SER A 71 13.43 -3.43 12.84
CA SER A 71 12.98 -2.07 13.10
C SER A 71 11.52 -2.06 13.54
N SER A 72 11.18 -1.09 14.40
CA SER A 72 9.80 -0.82 14.77
C SER A 72 9.11 -0.09 13.64
N PHE A 73 7.84 -0.38 13.43
CA PHE A 73 6.96 0.51 12.72
C PHE A 73 6.61 1.67 13.67
N SER A 74 7.45 2.70 13.69
CA SER A 74 7.10 3.97 14.32
C SER A 74 6.38 4.82 13.30
N ILE A 75 5.14 5.15 13.59
CA ILE A 75 4.38 6.18 12.90
C ILE A 75 4.77 7.49 13.60
N GLU A 76 6.00 7.92 13.43
CA GLU A 76 6.35 9.30 13.75
C GLU A 76 6.09 10.12 12.50
N THR A 77 5.20 11.08 12.68
CA THR A 77 4.97 12.23 11.81
C THR A 77 6.32 12.86 11.49
N ASP A 78 6.59 13.05 10.18
CA ASP A 78 7.58 13.92 9.57
C ASP A 78 8.92 13.38 9.09
N GLU A 79 9.26 12.09 9.20
CA GLU A 79 10.41 11.61 8.44
C GLU A 79 10.16 10.22 7.84
N LEU A 80 10.05 10.17 6.51
CA LEU A 80 10.12 8.94 5.73
C LEU A 80 11.49 8.27 5.97
N PRO A 81 11.56 6.94 6.16
CA PRO A 81 12.82 6.26 6.44
C PRO A 81 13.80 6.44 5.26
N LYS A 82 14.80 7.28 5.48
CA LYS A 82 15.94 7.41 4.59
C LYS A 82 16.78 6.15 4.65
N LYS A 83 16.90 5.48 3.48
CA LYS A 83 17.96 4.53 3.12
C LYS A 83 18.08 3.23 3.92
N ASN A 84 17.90 2.11 3.21
CA ASN A 84 18.80 0.96 3.01
C ASN A 84 18.00 -0.31 2.71
N LEU A 85 17.45 -0.45 1.51
CA LEU A 85 16.83 -1.70 1.07
C LEU A 85 17.38 -2.24 -0.28
N TYR A 86 18.43 -1.59 -0.81
CA TYR A 86 19.12 -2.13 -1.99
C TYR A 86 20.62 -2.13 -1.75
N ASN A 87 21.12 -3.20 -1.12
CA ASN A 87 22.50 -3.62 -1.30
C ASN A 87 22.52 -4.80 -2.29
N SER A 88 22.47 -4.51 -3.58
CA SER A 88 23.08 -5.37 -4.57
C SER A 88 24.54 -4.93 -4.70
N SER A 89 25.42 -5.84 -4.30
CA SER A 89 26.86 -5.74 -4.46
C SER A 89 27.24 -5.46 -5.91
N SER A 90 28.06 -4.47 -6.07
CA SER A 90 28.96 -4.09 -7.15
C SER A 90 28.64 -2.77 -7.84
N LEU A 91 29.26 -1.72 -7.33
CA LEU A 91 30.06 -0.76 -8.11
C LEU A 91 30.65 0.27 -7.12
N LYS A 92 31.96 0.13 -6.86
CA LYS A 92 32.76 1.15 -6.21
C LYS A 92 32.95 2.30 -7.19
N SER A 93 32.68 3.51 -6.77
CA SER A 93 33.62 4.64 -6.80
C SER A 93 32.93 5.98 -6.55
N GLN A 94 33.41 6.64 -5.51
CA GLN A 94 33.74 8.07 -5.36
C GLN A 94 32.72 9.12 -5.85
N HIS A 95 32.05 9.78 -4.95
CA HIS A 95 32.24 11.19 -4.57
C HIS A 95 31.10 11.60 -3.62
N LYS A 96 31.47 12.08 -2.43
CA LYS A 96 30.62 12.89 -1.56
C LYS A 96 30.29 14.18 -2.30
N ASN A 97 29.00 14.43 -2.51
CA ASN A 97 28.49 15.78 -2.75
C ASN A 97 27.22 15.97 -1.90
N ASP A 98 27.22 17.03 -1.11
CA ASP A 98 26.18 17.47 -0.20
C ASP A 98 24.88 17.97 -0.91
N ASN A 99 24.66 17.55 -2.16
CA ASN A 99 23.52 17.98 -2.99
C ASN A 99 22.33 16.98 -2.98
N ASP A 100 22.41 15.86 -2.25
CA ASP A 100 21.34 14.84 -2.23
C ASP A 100 20.11 15.25 -1.40
N LEU A 101 20.17 16.33 -0.63
CA LEU A 101 19.04 16.83 0.16
C LEU A 101 18.04 17.69 -0.64
N SER A 102 18.45 18.17 -1.82
CA SER A 102 17.60 19.00 -2.68
C SER A 102 16.68 18.22 -3.63
N GLN A 103 16.89 16.91 -3.78
CA GLN A 103 16.07 16.07 -4.68
C GLN A 103 14.73 15.64 -4.06
N ILE A 104 14.55 15.70 -2.73
CA ILE A 104 13.30 15.35 -2.08
C ILE A 104 12.23 16.44 -2.18
N SER A 105 12.64 17.67 -2.49
CA SER A 105 11.74 18.83 -2.63
C SER A 105 11.00 18.90 -3.98
N ASN A 106 11.21 17.96 -4.89
CA ASN A 106 10.71 18.04 -6.27
C ASN A 106 9.90 16.82 -6.73
N LEU A 107 9.32 16.06 -5.78
CA LEU A 107 8.40 15.00 -6.16
C LEU A 107 7.08 15.59 -6.66
N PRO A 108 6.48 15.03 -7.75
CA PRO A 108 5.20 15.48 -8.24
C PRO A 108 4.12 15.28 -7.16
N LYS A 109 3.24 16.26 -7.07
CA LYS A 109 2.14 16.24 -6.12
C LYS A 109 0.89 15.68 -6.80
N ILE A 110 0.40 14.56 -6.28
CA ILE A 110 -0.71 13.80 -6.86
C ILE A 110 -1.93 13.85 -5.92
N ALA A 111 -3.09 14.18 -6.46
CA ALA A 111 -4.36 13.98 -5.77
C ALA A 111 -4.88 12.56 -6.06
N LEU A 112 -5.11 11.76 -5.02
CA LEU A 112 -5.80 10.48 -5.14
C LEU A 112 -7.24 10.61 -4.64
N ILE A 113 -8.19 10.52 -5.56
CA ILE A 113 -9.63 10.55 -5.30
C ILE A 113 -10.12 9.11 -5.21
N SER A 114 -10.61 8.70 -4.03
CA SER A 114 -11.16 7.37 -3.84
C SER A 114 -12.66 7.34 -4.09
N THR A 115 -13.09 6.42 -4.94
CA THR A 115 -14.51 6.10 -5.15
C THR A 115 -14.90 4.74 -4.59
N GLY A 116 -13.96 4.03 -3.97
CA GLY A 116 -14.08 2.67 -3.51
C GLY A 116 -13.16 1.72 -4.29
N GLY A 117 -13.60 0.47 -4.39
CA GLY A 117 -12.85 -0.57 -5.09
C GLY A 117 -11.72 -1.18 -4.26
N THR A 118 -11.23 -2.32 -4.71
CA THR A 118 -10.26 -3.16 -4.00
C THR A 118 -8.90 -2.49 -3.80
N ILE A 119 -8.50 -1.62 -4.72
CA ILE A 119 -7.22 -0.91 -4.67
C ILE A 119 -7.11 0.01 -3.46
N ALA A 120 -8.25 0.59 -3.09
CA ALA A 120 -8.41 1.54 -2.00
C ALA A 120 -8.88 0.88 -0.69
N SER A 121 -8.93 -0.43 -0.65
CA SER A 121 -9.52 -1.19 0.44
C SER A 121 -8.46 -1.96 1.22
N LYS A 122 -8.76 -2.15 2.50
CA LYS A 122 -8.01 -3.01 3.41
C LYS A 122 -8.96 -4.04 4.00
N ILE A 123 -8.48 -5.23 4.19
CA ILE A 123 -9.26 -6.24 4.88
C ILE A 123 -9.19 -5.98 6.38
N ASP A 124 -10.35 -5.86 7.00
CA ASP A 124 -10.45 -6.01 8.45
C ASP A 124 -10.24 -7.49 8.79
N TYR A 125 -9.04 -7.81 9.24
CA TYR A 125 -8.68 -9.19 9.56
C TYR A 125 -9.48 -9.78 10.73
N ARG A 126 -10.18 -8.96 11.49
CA ARG A 126 -11.06 -9.40 12.57
C ARG A 126 -12.40 -9.89 12.02
N THR A 127 -12.98 -9.18 11.07
CA THR A 127 -14.31 -9.46 10.53
C THR A 127 -14.27 -10.15 9.17
N GLY A 128 -13.11 -10.14 8.48
CA GLY A 128 -13.00 -10.57 7.08
C GLY A 128 -13.64 -9.58 6.10
N GLY A 129 -14.23 -8.49 6.60
CA GLY A 129 -14.85 -7.45 5.80
C GLY A 129 -13.80 -6.58 5.10
N VAL A 130 -14.19 -6.01 3.97
CA VAL A 130 -13.38 -5.02 3.25
C VAL A 130 -13.78 -3.64 3.73
N THR A 131 -12.85 -2.91 4.32
CA THR A 131 -13.05 -1.51 4.70
C THR A 131 -12.29 -0.61 3.75
N SER A 132 -12.92 0.46 3.32
CA SER A 132 -12.23 1.51 2.58
C SER A 132 -11.28 2.22 3.52
N VAL A 133 -10.00 2.17 3.21
CA VAL A 133 -8.95 2.81 4.00
C VAL A 133 -8.13 3.64 3.06
N LEU A 134 -8.28 4.97 3.13
CA LEU A 134 -7.46 5.86 2.33
C LEU A 134 -7.13 7.14 3.05
N SER A 135 -6.35 7.00 4.12
CA SER A 135 -5.41 8.07 4.41
C SER A 135 -4.15 7.87 3.57
N ALA A 136 -3.46 8.95 3.18
CA ALA A 136 -2.15 8.86 2.53
C ALA A 136 -1.20 7.96 3.33
N LYS A 137 -1.29 7.99 4.65
CA LYS A 137 -0.54 7.15 5.58
C LYS A 137 -0.80 5.66 5.39
N ASP A 138 -2.07 5.26 5.26
CA ASP A 138 -2.42 3.84 5.05
C ASP A 138 -1.92 3.36 3.69
N LEU A 139 -2.01 4.22 2.66
CA LEU A 139 -1.51 3.93 1.33
C LEU A 139 0.01 3.72 1.34
N TYR A 140 0.78 4.64 1.91
CA TYR A 140 2.24 4.51 2.05
C TYR A 140 2.64 3.35 2.96
N THR A 141 1.82 3.01 3.94
CA THR A 141 2.07 1.82 4.78
C THR A 141 1.91 0.54 3.98
N SER A 142 0.92 0.50 3.09
CA SER A 142 0.64 -0.67 2.26
C SER A 142 1.58 -0.77 1.05
N ILE A 143 1.97 0.36 0.48
CA ILE A 143 2.81 0.48 -0.71
C ILE A 143 3.89 1.55 -0.44
N PRO A 144 4.93 1.22 0.33
CA PRO A 144 5.97 2.20 0.73
C PRO A 144 6.73 2.80 -0.46
N GLU A 145 6.80 2.05 -1.57
CA GLU A 145 7.49 2.44 -2.80
C GLU A 145 6.91 3.73 -3.41
N LEU A 146 5.61 4.01 -3.20
CA LEU A 146 4.97 5.23 -3.72
C LEU A 146 5.66 6.51 -3.25
N SER A 147 6.23 6.51 -2.06
CA SER A 147 6.96 7.66 -1.51
C SER A 147 8.23 8.04 -2.29
N LEU A 148 8.70 7.15 -3.16
CA LEU A 148 9.85 7.41 -4.03
C LEU A 148 9.44 8.15 -5.31
N TYR A 149 8.16 8.09 -5.70
CA TYR A 149 7.67 8.58 -6.98
C TYR A 149 6.83 9.84 -6.84
N ALA A 150 6.05 9.99 -5.77
CA ALA A 150 5.12 11.11 -5.63
C ALA A 150 4.81 11.45 -4.17
N SER A 151 4.41 12.72 -3.96
CA SER A 151 3.69 13.17 -2.77
C SER A 151 2.20 13.05 -3.04
N ILE A 152 1.51 12.18 -2.31
CA ILE A 152 0.10 11.85 -2.58
C ILE A 152 -0.80 12.40 -1.48
N ASP A 153 -1.74 13.26 -1.87
CA ASP A 153 -2.87 13.68 -1.04
C ASP A 153 -4.08 12.81 -1.35
N THR A 154 -4.71 12.24 -0.35
CA THR A 154 -5.86 11.33 -0.54
C THR A 154 -7.15 11.95 -0.09
N GLU A 155 -8.22 11.76 -0.86
CA GLU A 155 -9.57 12.17 -0.51
C GLU A 155 -10.56 11.06 -0.86
N ILE A 156 -11.42 10.68 0.09
CA ILE A 156 -12.51 9.73 -0.14
C ILE A 156 -13.72 10.54 -0.61
N LEU A 157 -14.08 10.37 -1.88
CA LEU A 157 -15.27 11.01 -2.44
C LEU A 157 -16.55 10.24 -2.06
N PHE A 158 -16.49 8.91 -2.24
CA PHE A 158 -17.49 7.95 -1.76
C PHE A 158 -16.85 6.57 -1.70
N ASN A 159 -17.57 5.58 -1.18
CA ASN A 159 -17.10 4.21 -1.10
C ASN A 159 -18.20 3.26 -1.57
N GLU A 160 -18.23 3.01 -2.87
CA GLU A 160 -19.25 2.17 -3.48
C GLU A 160 -18.63 1.01 -4.27
N TYR A 161 -19.38 -0.06 -4.43
CA TYR A 161 -19.09 -1.09 -5.41
C TYR A 161 -19.26 -0.50 -6.81
N SER A 162 -18.37 -0.86 -7.73
CA SER A 162 -18.37 -0.24 -9.07
C SER A 162 -19.66 -0.45 -9.85
N GLU A 163 -20.37 -1.55 -9.65
CA GLU A 163 -21.67 -1.81 -10.25
C GLU A 163 -22.76 -0.81 -9.83
N ASN A 164 -22.56 -0.10 -8.74
CA ASN A 164 -23.46 0.95 -8.26
C ASN A 164 -23.08 2.35 -8.77
N ILE A 165 -21.93 2.49 -9.46
CA ILE A 165 -21.46 3.75 -10.00
C ILE A 165 -22.15 4.04 -11.33
N GLY A 166 -22.91 5.14 -11.37
CA GLY A 166 -23.69 5.57 -12.52
C GLY A 166 -23.55 7.07 -12.80
N PRO A 167 -24.46 7.66 -13.59
CA PRO A 167 -24.36 9.07 -14.03
C PRO A 167 -24.22 10.08 -12.91
N MET A 168 -24.87 9.86 -11.77
CA MET A 168 -24.76 10.75 -10.61
C MET A 168 -23.35 10.74 -10.02
N GLN A 169 -22.77 9.56 -9.87
CA GLN A 169 -21.41 9.40 -9.35
C GLN A 169 -20.37 9.92 -10.36
N TRP A 170 -20.57 9.71 -11.67
CA TRP A 170 -19.70 10.29 -12.70
C TRP A 170 -19.67 11.82 -12.63
N HIS A 171 -20.85 12.45 -12.38
CA HIS A 171 -20.92 13.90 -12.19
C HIS A 171 -20.14 14.35 -10.94
N LEU A 172 -20.28 13.62 -9.82
CA LEU A 172 -19.52 13.91 -8.59
C LEU A 172 -18.02 13.79 -8.81
N ILE A 173 -17.56 12.72 -9.50
CA ILE A 173 -16.16 12.53 -9.84
C ILE A 173 -15.65 13.68 -10.71
N ALA A 174 -16.37 14.02 -11.79
CA ALA A 174 -15.98 15.09 -12.70
C ALA A 174 -15.83 16.43 -11.96
N ASN A 175 -16.79 16.80 -11.12
CA ASN A 175 -16.72 18.03 -10.32
C ASN A 175 -15.54 18.01 -9.36
N LYS A 176 -15.23 16.89 -8.72
CA LYS A 176 -14.08 16.78 -7.82
C LYS A 176 -12.76 16.89 -8.58
N VAL A 177 -12.65 16.32 -9.77
CA VAL A 177 -11.48 16.49 -10.65
C VAL A 177 -11.28 17.96 -11.01
N ILE A 178 -12.35 18.65 -11.43
CA ILE A 178 -12.29 20.09 -11.75
C ILE A 178 -11.87 20.91 -10.52
N GLU A 179 -12.40 20.61 -9.35
CA GLU A 179 -12.04 21.27 -8.08
C GLU A 179 -10.53 21.12 -7.82
N LYS A 180 -9.98 19.91 -7.96
CA LYS A 180 -8.55 19.65 -7.76
C LYS A 180 -7.67 20.40 -8.79
N ILE A 181 -8.07 20.40 -10.06
CA ILE A 181 -7.38 21.12 -11.11
C ILE A 181 -7.38 22.64 -10.81
N ASN A 182 -8.54 23.20 -10.47
CA ASN A 182 -8.69 24.62 -10.19
C ASN A 182 -7.91 25.08 -8.95
N SER A 183 -7.60 24.18 -8.04
CA SER A 183 -6.75 24.49 -6.89
C SER A 183 -5.31 24.82 -7.29
N GLY A 184 -4.85 24.34 -8.46
CA GLY A 184 -3.49 24.54 -8.98
C GLY A 184 -2.39 23.86 -8.17
N ASN A 185 -2.74 22.93 -7.28
CA ASN A 185 -1.82 22.34 -6.30
C ASN A 185 -1.27 20.97 -6.72
N TYR A 186 -1.70 20.43 -7.87
CA TYR A 186 -1.41 19.05 -8.25
C TYR A 186 -0.84 18.95 -9.66
N ASP A 187 0.11 18.04 -9.85
CA ASP A 187 0.72 17.69 -11.13
C ASP A 187 -0.05 16.57 -11.85
N GLY A 188 -0.92 15.87 -11.13
CA GLY A 188 -1.76 14.81 -11.67
C GLY A 188 -2.84 14.36 -10.69
N ILE A 189 -3.83 13.65 -11.21
CA ILE A 189 -4.95 13.10 -10.43
C ILE A 189 -5.07 11.61 -10.71
N ILE A 190 -5.19 10.83 -9.65
CA ILE A 190 -5.51 9.40 -9.71
C ILE A 190 -6.90 9.20 -9.11
N ILE A 191 -7.74 8.44 -9.81
CA ILE A 191 -9.06 8.02 -9.32
C ILE A 191 -9.01 6.52 -9.05
N SER A 192 -9.14 6.10 -7.80
CA SER A 192 -9.27 4.67 -7.50
C SER A 192 -10.71 4.22 -7.72
N HIS A 193 -10.88 3.08 -8.39
CA HIS A 193 -12.19 2.59 -8.83
C HIS A 193 -12.24 1.05 -8.77
N GLY A 194 -13.44 0.51 -8.61
CA GLY A 194 -13.65 -0.94 -8.77
C GLY A 194 -13.55 -1.36 -10.23
N THR A 195 -13.04 -2.55 -10.49
CA THR A 195 -12.65 -2.98 -11.85
C THR A 195 -13.83 -3.33 -12.74
N ASP A 196 -15.01 -3.69 -12.21
CA ASP A 196 -16.12 -4.23 -13.00
C ASP A 196 -16.71 -3.21 -13.99
N THR A 197 -16.84 -1.95 -13.58
CA THR A 197 -17.41 -0.88 -14.42
C THR A 197 -16.44 0.27 -14.67
N MET A 198 -15.15 0.11 -14.36
CA MET A 198 -14.12 1.14 -14.52
C MET A 198 -14.07 1.70 -15.95
N SER A 199 -14.23 0.83 -16.96
CA SER A 199 -14.21 1.22 -18.38
C SER A 199 -15.37 2.16 -18.73
N TYR A 200 -16.54 1.96 -18.17
CA TYR A 200 -17.70 2.83 -18.39
C TYR A 200 -17.49 4.20 -17.75
N THR A 201 -16.99 4.22 -16.52
CA THR A 201 -16.64 5.48 -15.84
C THR A 201 -15.54 6.23 -16.60
N ALA A 202 -14.50 5.54 -17.05
CA ALA A 202 -13.43 6.13 -17.86
C ALA A 202 -13.97 6.76 -19.14
N ALA A 203 -14.84 6.03 -19.87
CA ALA A 203 -15.48 6.53 -21.07
C ALA A 203 -16.33 7.78 -20.80
N ALA A 204 -17.19 7.73 -19.77
CA ALA A 204 -18.03 8.87 -19.39
C ALA A 204 -17.19 10.11 -19.04
N LEU A 205 -16.15 9.94 -18.25
CA LEU A 205 -15.26 11.04 -17.84
C LEU A 205 -14.45 11.59 -19.01
N SER A 206 -14.03 10.78 -19.97
CA SER A 206 -13.30 11.23 -21.15
C SER A 206 -14.13 12.17 -22.05
N PHE A 207 -15.46 12.03 -22.04
CA PHE A 207 -16.35 12.96 -22.74
C PHE A 207 -16.68 14.20 -21.89
N ALA A 208 -16.77 14.04 -20.57
CA ALA A 208 -17.10 15.13 -19.66
C ALA A 208 -15.93 16.07 -19.38
N LEU A 209 -14.70 15.55 -19.40
CA LEU A 209 -13.47 16.25 -19.03
C LEU A 209 -12.55 16.30 -20.25
N GLN A 210 -12.65 17.40 -20.98
CA GLN A 210 -11.82 17.65 -22.18
C GLN A 210 -10.75 18.72 -21.88
N ASP A 211 -9.65 18.69 -22.63
CA ASP A 211 -8.57 19.65 -22.59
C ASP A 211 -7.98 19.87 -21.18
N LEU A 212 -7.81 18.78 -20.43
CA LEU A 212 -7.30 18.82 -19.07
C LEU A 212 -5.82 19.25 -19.06
N PRO A 213 -5.42 20.20 -18.19
CA PRO A 213 -4.05 20.71 -18.11
C PRO A 213 -3.08 19.72 -17.43
N ILE A 214 -3.60 18.74 -16.68
CA ILE A 214 -2.83 17.71 -15.98
C ILE A 214 -3.44 16.33 -16.26
N PRO A 215 -2.66 15.25 -16.19
CA PRO A 215 -3.18 13.89 -16.40
C PRO A 215 -4.17 13.49 -15.31
N VAL A 216 -5.24 12.81 -15.74
CA VAL A 216 -6.22 12.16 -14.87
C VAL A 216 -6.27 10.68 -15.22
N ILE A 217 -5.92 9.82 -14.28
CA ILE A 217 -5.80 8.38 -14.49
C ILE A 217 -6.78 7.66 -13.58
N ILE A 218 -7.50 6.68 -14.12
CA ILE A 218 -8.37 5.79 -13.33
C ILE A 218 -7.64 4.47 -13.15
N VAL A 219 -7.59 4.00 -11.90
CA VAL A 219 -6.86 2.79 -11.54
C VAL A 219 -7.69 1.89 -10.64
N GLY A 220 -7.58 0.60 -10.83
CA GLY A 220 -8.19 -0.42 -10.00
C GLY A 220 -7.22 -1.54 -9.68
N ALA A 221 -7.61 -2.47 -8.81
CA ALA A 221 -6.86 -3.68 -8.53
C ALA A 221 -7.81 -4.84 -8.33
N GLN A 222 -7.38 -6.05 -8.76
CA GLN A 222 -8.13 -7.28 -8.52
C GLN A 222 -7.96 -7.78 -7.10
N ARG A 223 -6.80 -7.48 -6.49
CA ARG A 223 -6.48 -7.86 -5.12
C ARG A 223 -5.97 -6.66 -4.33
N SER A 224 -6.52 -6.49 -3.13
CA SER A 224 -6.10 -5.44 -2.21
C SER A 224 -4.61 -5.58 -1.83
N SER A 225 -3.99 -4.45 -1.49
CA SER A 225 -2.55 -4.36 -1.20
C SER A 225 -2.08 -5.23 -0.02
N ASP A 226 -2.98 -5.66 0.84
CA ASP A 226 -2.73 -6.51 1.99
C ASP A 226 -2.83 -8.02 1.68
N ARG A 227 -3.27 -8.40 0.47
CA ARG A 227 -3.34 -9.80 0.05
C ARG A 227 -2.04 -10.29 -0.61
N PRO A 228 -1.77 -11.62 -0.55
CA PRO A 228 -0.71 -12.23 -1.35
C PRO A 228 -0.90 -11.97 -2.84
N SER A 229 0.18 -11.71 -3.56
CA SER A 229 0.15 -11.44 -5.01
C SER A 229 -0.80 -10.30 -5.39
N SER A 230 -0.84 -9.23 -4.57
CA SER A 230 -1.60 -8.03 -4.89
C SER A 230 -1.03 -7.36 -6.14
N ASP A 231 -1.90 -6.93 -7.03
CA ASP A 231 -1.59 -6.11 -8.20
C ASP A 231 -1.70 -4.59 -7.91
N ALA A 232 -2.18 -4.21 -6.72
CA ALA A 232 -2.41 -2.81 -6.36
C ALA A 232 -1.12 -1.97 -6.40
N SER A 233 0.01 -2.53 -5.94
CA SER A 233 1.30 -1.82 -5.95
C SER A 233 1.77 -1.53 -7.37
N SER A 234 1.75 -2.53 -8.26
CA SER A 234 2.18 -2.37 -9.65
C SER A 234 1.23 -1.49 -10.48
N ASN A 235 -0.04 -1.40 -10.07
CA ASN A 235 -1.02 -0.58 -10.79
C ASN A 235 -0.99 0.90 -10.34
N LEU A 236 -0.44 1.19 -9.15
CA LEU A 236 -0.31 2.55 -8.61
C LEU A 236 1.06 3.20 -8.90
N ILE A 237 2.07 2.42 -9.21
CA ILE A 237 3.43 2.87 -9.60
C ILE A 237 3.54 2.97 -11.12
#